data_84a700e359df3bbb8180159b61549a2e
#
_entry.id   84a700e359df3bbb8180159b61549a2e
#
_cell.length_a   1.000
_cell.length_b   1.000
_cell.length_c   1.000
_cell.angle_alpha   90.00
_cell.angle_beta   90.00
_cell.angle_gamma   90.00
#
_symmetry.space_group_name_H-M   'P 1'
#
loop_
_entity.id
_entity.type
_entity.pdbx_description
1 polymer ?
#
loop_
_entity_poly.entity_id
_entity_poly.type
_entity_poly.pdbx_seq_one_letter_code
_entity_poly.pdbx_strand_id
1 'polypeptide(L)'
;MSLVLSVFEQGLIYAIMALGLYITYKILDFPDMTVDGSFPLGAAITAMLITKGWNPFLTLPISFAAGAVAGMLTGLIHVKLRVRDLLSGIIMMTALYTVNLRIAGKANLPIYNMENIFDNKLVNAIIPESLSQFKTVIVAFVITMIVKYILDWYLSTKSGFMLRAVGDNETIVTSLGVDKGWIKILGLALGDGFAALSGCMFAQQQRYFDVTMGTGTVSYTHLRAHETPE
;
A
#
# COMPACT_ATOMS: atom_id res chain seq x y z
N MET A 1 7.72 -10.10 26.38
CA MET A 1 6.47 -9.44 26.08
C MET A 1 6.59 -8.41 24.95
N SER A 2 7.66 -7.62 24.92
CA SER A 2 7.94 -6.63 23.86
C SER A 2 8.05 -7.21 22.44
N LEU A 3 8.69 -8.36 22.28
CA LEU A 3 8.89 -8.99 20.97
C LEU A 3 7.55 -9.41 20.32
N VAL A 4 6.66 -10.03 21.08
CA VAL A 4 5.33 -10.43 20.58
C VAL A 4 4.52 -9.20 20.17
N LEU A 5 4.61 -8.12 20.94
CA LEU A 5 3.93 -6.86 20.64
C LEU A 5 4.41 -6.27 19.30
N SER A 6 5.73 -6.22 19.10
CA SER A 6 6.32 -5.70 17.86
C SER A 6 5.93 -6.53 16.63
N VAL A 7 5.78 -7.85 16.78
CA VAL A 7 5.29 -8.72 15.69
C VAL A 7 3.85 -8.39 15.33
N PHE A 8 2.97 -8.16 16.33
CA PHE A 8 1.59 -7.75 16.08
C PHE A 8 1.50 -6.36 15.44
N GLU A 9 2.31 -5.39 15.89
CA GLU A 9 2.37 -4.05 15.31
C GLU A 9 2.72 -4.11 13.82
N GLN A 10 3.81 -4.77 13.48
CA GLN A 10 4.24 -4.93 12.08
C GLN A 10 3.26 -5.76 11.28
N GLY A 11 2.74 -6.85 11.84
CA GLY A 11 1.76 -7.71 11.19
C GLY A 11 0.49 -6.95 10.78
N LEU A 12 -0.03 -6.05 11.63
CA LEU A 12 -1.19 -5.23 11.32
C LEU A 12 -0.90 -4.21 10.21
N ILE A 13 0.29 -3.61 10.20
CA ILE A 13 0.69 -2.67 9.15
C ILE A 13 0.84 -3.40 7.81
N TYR A 14 1.51 -4.54 7.79
CA TYR A 14 1.63 -5.36 6.58
C TYR A 14 0.31 -5.96 6.12
N ALA A 15 -0.67 -6.14 7.02
CA ALA A 15 -2.01 -6.58 6.64
C ALA A 15 -2.70 -5.59 5.68
N ILE A 16 -2.45 -4.28 5.81
CA ILE A 16 -2.96 -3.27 4.87
C ILE A 16 -2.36 -3.48 3.47
N MET A 17 -1.05 -3.73 3.38
CA MET A 17 -0.40 -4.07 2.12
C MET A 17 -0.94 -5.37 1.54
N ALA A 18 -1.17 -6.38 2.38
CA ALA A 18 -1.75 -7.65 1.95
C ALA A 18 -3.17 -7.50 1.39
N LEU A 19 -3.98 -6.56 1.92
CA LEU A 19 -5.28 -6.21 1.35
C LEU A 19 -5.14 -5.59 -0.05
N GLY A 20 -4.12 -4.77 -0.28
CA GLY A 20 -3.78 -4.25 -1.61
C GLY A 20 -3.40 -5.36 -2.59
N LEU A 21 -2.48 -6.25 -2.17
CA LEU A 21 -2.07 -7.42 -2.94
C LEU A 21 -3.23 -8.39 -3.21
N TYR A 22 -4.16 -8.52 -2.28
CA TYR A 22 -5.36 -9.33 -2.49
C TYR A 22 -6.19 -8.82 -3.69
N ILE A 23 -6.26 -7.50 -3.89
CA ILE A 23 -6.96 -6.92 -5.05
C ILE A 23 -6.20 -7.24 -6.34
N THR A 24 -4.91 -6.98 -6.39
CA THR A 24 -4.13 -7.11 -7.62
C THR A 24 -3.89 -8.57 -7.98
N TYR A 25 -3.46 -9.38 -7.04
CA TYR A 25 -3.08 -10.78 -7.28
C TYR A 25 -4.27 -11.73 -7.27
N LYS A 26 -5.14 -11.67 -6.23
CA LYS A 26 -6.23 -12.66 -6.08
C LYS A 26 -7.48 -12.30 -6.87
N ILE A 27 -7.84 -11.01 -6.93
CA ILE A 27 -9.06 -10.59 -7.61
C ILE A 27 -8.79 -10.34 -9.10
N LEU A 28 -7.68 -9.66 -9.44
CA LEU A 28 -7.39 -9.21 -10.79
C LEU A 28 -6.51 -10.19 -11.58
N ASP A 29 -5.93 -11.19 -10.91
CA ASP A 29 -4.93 -12.13 -11.45
C ASP A 29 -3.75 -11.42 -12.15
N PHE A 30 -3.29 -10.33 -11.51
CA PHE A 30 -2.22 -9.47 -12.03
C PHE A 30 -1.04 -9.49 -11.06
N PRO A 31 0.14 -10.05 -11.45
CA PRO A 31 1.35 -10.04 -10.64
C PRO A 31 1.96 -8.64 -10.61
N ASP A 32 1.60 -7.87 -9.58
CA ASP A 32 1.97 -6.46 -9.46
C ASP A 32 3.25 -6.27 -8.64
N MET A 33 4.35 -6.00 -9.34
CA MET A 33 5.64 -5.67 -8.71
C MET A 33 5.76 -4.18 -8.35
N THR A 34 4.80 -3.34 -8.73
CA THR A 34 4.81 -1.90 -8.42
C THR A 34 4.72 -1.66 -6.92
N VAL A 35 4.08 -2.57 -6.19
CA VAL A 35 3.92 -2.52 -4.73
C VAL A 35 5.25 -2.35 -4.00
N ASP A 36 6.34 -3.02 -4.46
CA ASP A 36 7.69 -2.85 -3.91
C ASP A 36 8.22 -1.41 -4.05
N GLY A 37 7.71 -0.64 -5.01
CA GLY A 37 8.01 0.78 -5.20
C GLY A 37 7.01 1.72 -4.52
N SER A 38 5.73 1.34 -4.48
CA SER A 38 4.64 2.13 -3.92
C SER A 38 4.66 2.15 -2.39
N PHE A 39 5.10 1.08 -1.76
CA PHE A 39 5.31 1.02 -0.31
C PHE A 39 6.32 2.08 0.17
N PRO A 40 7.57 2.14 -0.34
CA PRO A 40 8.49 3.21 0.02
C PRO A 40 8.05 4.59 -0.50
N LEU A 41 7.20 4.70 -1.53
CA LEU A 41 6.61 5.98 -1.94
C LEU A 41 5.75 6.58 -0.83
N GLY A 42 4.86 5.79 -0.25
CA GLY A 42 4.05 6.23 0.89
C GLY A 42 4.90 6.64 2.09
N ALA A 43 5.96 5.88 2.38
CA ALA A 43 6.93 6.19 3.43
C ALA A 43 7.70 7.49 3.17
N ALA A 44 8.18 7.72 1.93
CA ALA A 44 8.90 8.93 1.53
C ALA A 44 8.06 10.19 1.66
N ILE A 45 6.82 10.15 1.16
CA ILE A 45 5.87 11.26 1.25
C ILE A 45 5.58 11.58 2.71
N THR A 46 5.34 10.56 3.51
CA THR A 46 5.08 10.71 4.94
C THR A 46 6.24 11.35 5.67
N ALA A 47 7.46 10.83 5.46
CA ALA A 47 8.66 11.38 6.08
C ALA A 47 8.89 12.84 5.67
N MET A 48 8.70 13.17 4.39
CA MET A 48 8.82 14.53 3.88
C MET A 48 7.77 15.49 4.46
N LEU A 49 6.51 15.06 4.57
CA LEU A 49 5.44 15.90 5.12
C LEU A 49 5.61 16.12 6.62
N ILE A 50 5.96 15.08 7.36
CA ILE A 50 6.19 15.17 8.81
C ILE A 50 7.39 16.08 9.12
N THR A 51 8.47 16.00 8.34
CA THR A 51 9.63 16.91 8.51
C THR A 51 9.29 18.37 8.22
N LYS A 52 8.25 18.63 7.41
CA LYS A 52 7.70 19.97 7.18
C LYS A 52 6.67 20.42 8.22
N GLY A 53 6.43 19.62 9.26
CA GLY A 53 5.49 19.95 10.34
C GLY A 53 4.02 19.76 10.00
N TRP A 54 3.69 18.96 8.99
CA TRP A 54 2.30 18.63 8.65
C TRP A 54 1.71 17.66 9.67
N ASN A 55 0.39 17.70 9.81
CA ASN A 55 -0.31 16.77 10.68
C ASN A 55 -0.14 15.32 10.20
N PRO A 56 0.33 14.39 11.07
CA PRO A 56 0.57 12.99 10.70
C PRO A 56 -0.66 12.27 10.13
N PHE A 57 -1.87 12.61 10.57
CA PHE A 57 -3.10 12.00 10.03
C PHE A 57 -3.37 12.37 8.57
N LEU A 58 -2.98 13.57 8.13
CA LEU A 58 -3.13 13.99 6.73
C LEU A 58 -2.20 13.23 5.80
N THR A 59 -1.13 12.65 6.30
CA THR A 59 -0.21 11.85 5.48
C THR A 59 -0.85 10.56 4.97
N LEU A 60 -1.84 10.00 5.68
CA LEU A 60 -2.56 8.79 5.27
C LEU A 60 -3.27 8.94 3.91
N PRO A 61 -4.22 9.89 3.74
CA PRO A 61 -4.91 10.04 2.47
C PRO A 61 -3.99 10.53 1.34
N ILE A 62 -2.97 11.33 1.67
CA ILE A 62 -2.01 11.81 0.66
C ILE A 62 -1.15 10.66 0.15
N SER A 63 -0.64 9.79 1.03
CA SER A 63 0.14 8.62 0.65
C SER A 63 -0.71 7.63 -0.15
N PHE A 64 -1.96 7.38 0.27
CA PHE A 64 -2.89 6.55 -0.50
C PHE A 64 -3.11 7.09 -1.91
N ALA A 65 -3.38 8.41 -2.04
CA ALA A 65 -3.58 9.05 -3.35
C ALA A 65 -2.34 8.94 -4.24
N ALA A 66 -1.15 9.13 -3.68
CA ALA A 66 0.10 9.00 -4.43
C ALA A 66 0.36 7.57 -4.90
N GLY A 67 0.11 6.57 -4.04
CA GLY A 67 0.15 5.16 -4.43
C GLY A 67 -0.87 4.83 -5.50
N ALA A 68 -2.10 5.33 -5.37
CA ALA A 68 -3.14 5.16 -6.39
C ALA A 68 -2.73 5.75 -7.76
N VAL A 69 -2.07 6.90 -7.77
CA VAL A 69 -1.50 7.48 -9.01
C VAL A 69 -0.42 6.58 -9.58
N ALA A 70 0.47 6.03 -8.75
CA ALA A 70 1.50 5.08 -9.19
C ALA A 70 0.87 3.83 -9.83
N GLY A 71 -0.13 3.22 -9.20
CA GLY A 71 -0.87 2.08 -9.73
C GLY A 71 -1.63 2.41 -11.02
N MET A 72 -2.22 3.62 -11.12
CA MET A 72 -2.83 4.09 -12.38
C MET A 72 -1.80 4.16 -13.51
N LEU A 73 -0.59 4.66 -13.24
CA LEU A 73 0.47 4.72 -14.25
C LEU A 73 0.92 3.33 -14.68
N THR A 74 1.06 2.38 -13.75
CA THR A 74 1.34 0.97 -14.07
C THR A 74 0.26 0.39 -14.96
N GLY A 75 -1.00 0.59 -14.61
CA GLY A 75 -2.14 0.14 -15.40
C GLY A 75 -2.19 0.79 -16.78
N LEU A 76 -1.85 2.07 -16.92
CA LEU A 76 -1.76 2.75 -18.21
C LEU A 76 -0.65 2.16 -19.08
N ILE A 77 0.54 1.86 -18.49
CA ILE A 77 1.64 1.21 -19.21
C ILE A 77 1.18 -0.16 -19.72
N HIS A 78 0.53 -0.96 -18.88
CA HIS A 78 0.02 -2.26 -19.26
C HIS A 78 -1.05 -2.17 -20.38
N VAL A 79 -2.10 -1.36 -20.16
CA VAL A 79 -3.28 -1.31 -21.05
C VAL A 79 -3.00 -0.55 -22.35
N LYS A 80 -2.38 0.64 -22.26
CA LYS A 80 -2.17 1.52 -23.43
C LYS A 80 -0.95 1.14 -24.24
N LEU A 81 0.16 0.81 -23.56
CA LEU A 81 1.40 0.41 -24.23
C LEU A 81 1.49 -1.09 -24.50
N ARG A 82 0.48 -1.87 -24.04
CA ARG A 82 0.42 -3.34 -24.21
C ARG A 82 1.66 -4.05 -23.67
N VAL A 83 2.26 -3.54 -22.61
CA VAL A 83 3.38 -4.16 -21.93
C VAL A 83 2.84 -5.30 -21.06
N ARG A 84 3.59 -6.40 -20.94
CA ARG A 84 3.21 -7.54 -20.08
C ARG A 84 3.12 -7.10 -18.61
N ASP A 85 2.23 -7.71 -17.89
CA ASP A 85 1.86 -7.43 -16.50
C ASP A 85 3.11 -7.26 -15.61
N LEU A 86 3.91 -8.31 -15.49
CA LEU A 86 5.12 -8.32 -14.68
C LEU A 86 6.12 -7.22 -15.10
N LEU A 87 6.30 -7.02 -16.42
CA LEU A 87 7.24 -6.04 -16.93
C LEU A 87 6.79 -4.61 -16.66
N SER A 88 5.50 -4.32 -16.71
CA SER A 88 4.95 -3.00 -16.38
C SER A 88 5.21 -2.65 -14.90
N GLY A 89 5.05 -3.63 -14.00
CA GLY A 89 5.36 -3.48 -12.58
C GLY A 89 6.85 -3.21 -12.32
N ILE A 90 7.75 -3.97 -12.97
CA ILE A 90 9.21 -3.77 -12.81
C ILE A 90 9.65 -2.38 -13.30
N ILE A 91 9.13 -1.93 -14.46
CA ILE A 91 9.43 -0.60 -14.99
C ILE A 91 9.00 0.48 -13.99
N MET A 92 7.78 0.36 -13.46
CA MET A 92 7.25 1.33 -12.52
C MET A 92 7.97 1.31 -11.17
N MET A 93 8.28 0.12 -10.63
CA MET A 93 9.07 -0.04 -9.41
C MET A 93 10.44 0.67 -9.51
N THR A 94 11.15 0.50 -10.64
CA THR A 94 12.45 1.17 -10.85
C THR A 94 12.31 2.69 -11.02
N ALA A 95 11.27 3.16 -11.67
CA ALA A 95 10.95 4.58 -11.77
C ALA A 95 10.63 5.19 -10.40
N LEU A 96 9.80 4.51 -9.60
CA LEU A 96 9.43 4.93 -8.26
C LEU A 96 10.62 5.00 -7.31
N TYR A 97 11.62 4.13 -7.45
CA TYR A 97 12.85 4.22 -6.65
C TYR A 97 13.51 5.61 -6.79
N THR A 98 13.62 6.12 -8.02
CA THR A 98 14.18 7.46 -8.28
C THR A 98 13.26 8.57 -7.75
N VAL A 99 11.95 8.42 -7.90
CA VAL A 99 10.96 9.38 -7.39
C VAL A 99 11.02 9.44 -5.86
N ASN A 100 11.11 8.31 -5.19
CA ASN A 100 11.20 8.21 -3.72
C ASN A 100 12.44 8.92 -3.19
N LEU A 101 13.61 8.72 -3.84
CA LEU A 101 14.84 9.45 -3.50
C LEU A 101 14.69 10.97 -3.68
N ARG A 102 14.02 11.41 -4.74
CA ARG A 102 13.77 12.83 -4.99
C ARG A 102 12.84 13.45 -3.95
N ILE A 103 11.78 12.76 -3.56
CA ILE A 103 10.81 13.22 -2.56
C ILE A 103 11.46 13.33 -1.18
N ALA A 104 12.18 12.29 -0.76
CA ALA A 104 12.83 12.25 0.55
C ALA A 104 14.11 13.11 0.61
N GLY A 105 14.73 13.38 -0.54
CA GLY A 105 15.99 14.13 -0.64
C GLY A 105 17.23 13.37 -0.15
N LYS A 106 17.04 12.23 0.50
CA LYS A 106 18.09 11.34 1.04
C LYS A 106 17.64 9.90 0.95
N ALA A 107 18.59 8.96 0.89
CA ALA A 107 18.28 7.52 0.90
C ALA A 107 17.66 7.06 2.23
N ASN A 108 18.06 7.68 3.33
CA ASN A 108 17.51 7.46 4.66
C ASN A 108 17.15 8.80 5.30
N LEU A 109 15.90 8.94 5.75
CA LEU A 109 15.39 10.15 6.39
C LEU A 109 14.81 9.82 7.76
N PRO A 110 15.51 10.16 8.87
CA PRO A 110 15.03 9.91 10.22
C PRO A 110 13.97 10.95 10.62
N ILE A 111 12.92 10.49 11.34
CA ILE A 111 11.83 11.31 11.88
C ILE A 111 11.61 11.07 13.38
N TYR A 112 12.69 10.77 14.13
CA TYR A 112 12.63 10.32 15.54
C TYR A 112 11.95 11.32 16.50
N ASN A 113 12.15 12.62 16.30
CA ASN A 113 11.68 13.67 17.21
C ASN A 113 10.40 14.37 16.73
N MET A 114 9.69 13.78 15.77
CA MET A 114 8.48 14.35 15.20
C MET A 114 7.22 13.67 15.76
N GLU A 115 6.11 14.41 15.82
CA GLU A 115 4.81 13.83 16.11
C GLU A 115 4.43 12.82 15.03
N ASN A 116 3.86 11.69 15.44
CA ASN A 116 3.40 10.64 14.53
C ASN A 116 1.96 10.22 14.89
N ILE A 117 1.35 9.38 14.08
CA ILE A 117 -0.03 8.91 14.30
C ILE A 117 -0.15 8.15 15.63
N PHE A 118 0.91 7.44 16.05
CA PHE A 118 0.91 6.62 17.24
C PHE A 118 1.20 7.42 18.51
N ASP A 119 1.82 8.60 18.39
CA ASP A 119 2.20 9.47 19.49
C ASP A 119 1.82 10.93 19.19
N ASN A 120 0.53 11.21 19.29
CA ASN A 120 -0.06 12.54 19.08
C ASN A 120 -0.94 12.90 20.26
N LYS A 121 -1.16 14.20 20.47
CA LYS A 121 -2.03 14.75 21.54
C LYS A 121 -3.42 14.11 21.55
N LEU A 122 -4.01 13.83 20.39
CA LEU A 122 -5.32 13.19 20.25
C LEU A 122 -5.30 11.74 20.77
N VAL A 123 -4.32 10.96 20.38
CA VAL A 123 -4.18 9.55 20.78
C VAL A 123 -3.85 9.45 22.27
N ASN A 124 -3.00 10.37 22.78
CA ASN A 124 -2.66 10.44 24.21
C ASN A 124 -3.84 10.84 25.08
N ALA A 125 -4.81 11.61 24.55
CA ALA A 125 -6.03 11.97 25.27
C ALA A 125 -7.06 10.83 25.34
N ILE A 126 -7.07 9.93 24.33
CA ILE A 126 -8.04 8.82 24.24
C ILE A 126 -7.55 7.56 24.97
N ILE A 127 -6.25 7.28 24.90
CA ILE A 127 -5.66 6.05 25.46
C ILE A 127 -5.02 6.39 26.83
N PRO A 128 -5.53 5.81 27.94
CA PRO A 128 -4.97 6.04 29.28
C PRO A 128 -3.53 5.50 29.38
N GLU A 129 -2.73 6.11 30.27
CA GLU A 129 -1.30 5.78 30.47
C GLU A 129 -1.06 4.29 30.81
N SER A 130 -2.02 3.62 31.43
CA SER A 130 -1.95 2.20 31.76
C SER A 130 -1.87 1.28 30.51
N LEU A 131 -2.33 1.75 29.36
CA LEU A 131 -2.34 1.04 28.07
C LEU A 131 -1.28 1.57 27.10
N SER A 132 -0.34 2.39 27.56
CA SER A 132 0.69 3.01 26.71
C SER A 132 1.53 1.99 25.91
N GLN A 133 1.77 0.79 26.45
CA GLN A 133 2.48 -0.29 25.76
C GLN A 133 1.70 -0.86 24.56
N PHE A 134 0.37 -0.82 24.59
CA PHE A 134 -0.49 -1.34 23.51
C PHE A 134 -0.97 -0.28 22.52
N LYS A 135 -0.57 0.97 22.74
CA LYS A 135 -1.03 2.13 21.98
C LYS A 135 -0.85 1.98 20.48
N THR A 136 0.34 1.57 20.05
CA THR A 136 0.67 1.35 18.62
C THR A 136 -0.19 0.25 18.01
N VAL A 137 -0.36 -0.88 18.73
CA VAL A 137 -1.21 -2.00 18.29
C VAL A 137 -2.67 -1.58 18.14
N ILE A 138 -3.21 -0.84 19.12
CA ILE A 138 -4.60 -0.39 19.11
C ILE A 138 -4.85 0.54 17.91
N VAL A 139 -3.97 1.53 17.70
CA VAL A 139 -4.11 2.48 16.59
C VAL A 139 -3.96 1.76 15.25
N ALA A 140 -2.95 0.89 15.11
CA ALA A 140 -2.76 0.10 13.89
C ALA A 140 -3.96 -0.81 13.62
N PHE A 141 -4.51 -1.47 14.63
CA PHE A 141 -5.70 -2.32 14.52
C PHE A 141 -6.92 -1.54 14.05
N VAL A 142 -7.19 -0.37 14.65
CA VAL A 142 -8.33 0.48 14.26
C VAL A 142 -8.20 0.91 12.80
N ILE A 143 -7.02 1.39 12.38
CA ILE A 143 -6.80 1.83 10.99
C ILE A 143 -6.95 0.64 10.02
N THR A 144 -6.37 -0.51 10.33
CA THR A 144 -6.48 -1.72 9.50
C THR A 144 -7.94 -2.17 9.37
N MET A 145 -8.73 -2.11 10.45
CA MET A 145 -10.15 -2.42 10.40
C MET A 145 -10.94 -1.43 9.54
N ILE A 146 -10.66 -0.14 9.66
CA ILE A 146 -11.28 0.90 8.81
C ILE A 146 -10.97 0.62 7.34
N VAL A 147 -9.70 0.36 7.01
CA VAL A 147 -9.27 0.04 5.64
C VAL A 147 -9.96 -1.22 5.12
N LYS A 148 -10.04 -2.27 5.94
CA LYS A 148 -10.77 -3.49 5.58
C LYS A 148 -12.25 -3.22 5.31
N TYR A 149 -12.94 -2.46 6.17
CA TYR A 149 -14.35 -2.13 5.95
C TYR A 149 -14.56 -1.30 4.68
N ILE A 150 -13.69 -0.33 4.39
CA ILE A 150 -13.73 0.45 3.15
C ILE A 150 -13.56 -0.46 1.94
N LEU A 151 -12.62 -1.42 2.00
CA LEU A 151 -12.40 -2.38 0.94
C LEU A 151 -13.61 -3.30 0.75
N ASP A 152 -14.17 -3.86 1.81
CA ASP A 152 -15.34 -4.74 1.75
C ASP A 152 -16.54 -4.00 1.15
N TRP A 153 -16.75 -2.74 1.57
CA TRP A 153 -17.77 -1.89 1.00
C TRP A 153 -17.54 -1.61 -0.49
N TYR A 154 -16.30 -1.27 -0.89
CA TYR A 154 -15.95 -1.08 -2.29
C TYR A 154 -16.20 -2.34 -3.13
N LEU A 155 -15.79 -3.51 -2.64
CA LEU A 155 -15.98 -4.79 -3.33
C LEU A 155 -17.46 -5.21 -3.46
N SER A 156 -18.35 -4.65 -2.65
CA SER A 156 -19.81 -4.81 -2.78
C SER A 156 -20.46 -3.84 -3.75
N THR A 157 -19.72 -2.87 -4.30
CA THR A 157 -20.21 -1.94 -5.33
C THR A 157 -20.19 -2.59 -6.73
N LYS A 158 -20.87 -1.95 -7.68
CA LYS A 158 -20.83 -2.36 -9.10
C LYS A 158 -19.41 -2.44 -9.66
N SER A 159 -18.54 -1.49 -9.27
CA SER A 159 -17.13 -1.47 -9.67
C SER A 159 -16.37 -2.68 -9.11
N GLY A 160 -16.59 -3.04 -7.84
CA GLY A 160 -15.99 -4.21 -7.23
C GLY A 160 -16.45 -5.54 -7.87
N PHE A 161 -17.72 -5.66 -8.23
CA PHE A 161 -18.21 -6.82 -8.99
C PHE A 161 -17.56 -6.93 -10.37
N MET A 162 -17.42 -5.81 -11.10
CA MET A 162 -16.74 -5.79 -12.38
C MET A 162 -15.25 -6.15 -12.25
N LEU A 163 -14.59 -5.72 -11.18
CA LEU A 163 -13.21 -6.07 -10.90
C LEU A 163 -13.00 -7.60 -10.76
N ARG A 164 -13.89 -8.26 -10.00
CA ARG A 164 -13.89 -9.72 -9.87
C ARG A 164 -14.19 -10.41 -11.20
N ALA A 165 -15.18 -9.90 -11.95
CA ALA A 165 -15.55 -10.48 -13.23
C ALA A 165 -14.42 -10.39 -14.28
N VAL A 166 -13.61 -9.31 -14.27
CA VAL A 166 -12.43 -9.18 -15.15
C VAL A 166 -11.36 -10.20 -14.78
N GLY A 167 -11.10 -10.42 -13.50
CA GLY A 167 -10.14 -11.43 -13.05
C GLY A 167 -10.55 -12.86 -13.38
N ASP A 168 -11.85 -13.17 -13.22
CA ASP A 168 -12.36 -14.51 -13.54
C ASP A 168 -12.43 -14.79 -15.05
N ASN A 169 -12.94 -13.85 -15.83
CA ASN A 169 -13.04 -14.01 -17.30
C ASN A 169 -13.17 -12.68 -18.04
N GLU A 170 -12.08 -12.21 -18.61
CA GLU A 170 -12.01 -10.96 -19.37
C GLU A 170 -12.97 -10.94 -20.59
N THR A 171 -13.24 -12.09 -21.20
CA THR A 171 -14.07 -12.20 -22.41
C THR A 171 -15.55 -11.91 -22.10
N ILE A 172 -16.03 -12.35 -20.94
CA ILE A 172 -17.42 -12.08 -20.52
C ILE A 172 -17.61 -10.57 -20.31
N VAL A 173 -16.65 -9.90 -19.68
CA VAL A 173 -16.75 -8.46 -19.38
C VAL A 173 -16.76 -7.63 -20.67
N THR A 174 -15.92 -8.00 -21.64
CA THR A 174 -15.91 -7.34 -22.96
C THR A 174 -17.18 -7.56 -23.75
N SER A 175 -17.82 -8.74 -23.65
CA SER A 175 -19.11 -9.01 -24.31
C SER A 175 -20.27 -8.18 -23.71
N LEU A 176 -20.14 -7.74 -22.46
CA LEU A 176 -21.08 -6.83 -21.80
C LEU A 176 -20.84 -5.34 -22.18
N GLY A 177 -19.90 -5.05 -23.07
CA GLY A 177 -19.58 -3.69 -23.52
C GLY A 177 -18.78 -2.86 -22.53
N VAL A 178 -18.19 -3.49 -21.49
CA VAL A 178 -17.38 -2.81 -20.48
C VAL A 178 -15.90 -2.85 -20.87
N ASP A 179 -15.22 -1.71 -20.74
CA ASP A 179 -13.78 -1.62 -21.00
C ASP A 179 -12.98 -2.25 -19.85
N LYS A 180 -12.50 -3.48 -20.11
CA LYS A 180 -11.65 -4.23 -19.17
C LYS A 180 -10.38 -3.47 -18.78
N GLY A 181 -9.83 -2.63 -19.67
CA GLY A 181 -8.61 -1.85 -19.41
C GLY A 181 -8.82 -0.85 -18.28
N TRP A 182 -9.93 -0.15 -18.25
CA TRP A 182 -10.28 0.78 -17.19
C TRP A 182 -10.40 0.09 -15.82
N ILE A 183 -11.00 -1.09 -15.81
CA ILE A 183 -11.19 -1.86 -14.58
C ILE A 183 -9.83 -2.33 -14.02
N LYS A 184 -8.93 -2.80 -14.89
CA LYS A 184 -7.56 -3.16 -14.49
C LYS A 184 -6.81 -1.97 -13.90
N ILE A 185 -6.89 -0.80 -14.54
CA ILE A 185 -6.26 0.43 -14.03
C ILE A 185 -6.79 0.80 -12.64
N LEU A 186 -8.11 0.71 -12.42
CA LEU A 186 -8.71 0.98 -11.11
C LEU A 186 -8.26 -0.03 -10.04
N GLY A 187 -8.18 -1.31 -10.39
CA GLY A 187 -7.71 -2.34 -9.45
C GLY A 187 -6.27 -2.14 -9.02
N LEU A 188 -5.37 -1.83 -9.96
CA LEU A 188 -3.97 -1.50 -9.68
C LEU A 188 -3.84 -0.21 -8.85
N ALA A 189 -4.64 0.81 -9.16
CA ALA A 189 -4.67 2.05 -8.39
C ALA A 189 -5.04 1.81 -6.92
N LEU A 190 -6.02 0.97 -6.65
CA LEU A 190 -6.42 0.63 -5.29
C LEU A 190 -5.36 -0.21 -4.58
N GLY A 191 -4.80 -1.21 -5.25
CA GLY A 191 -3.75 -2.07 -4.70
C GLY A 191 -2.53 -1.29 -4.26
N ASP A 192 -1.98 -0.47 -5.15
CA ASP A 192 -0.84 0.39 -4.88
C ASP A 192 -1.16 1.52 -3.88
N GLY A 193 -2.40 2.00 -3.87
CA GLY A 193 -2.86 2.94 -2.85
C GLY A 193 -2.77 2.35 -1.44
N PHE A 194 -3.23 1.12 -1.24
CA PHE A 194 -3.11 0.42 0.05
C PHE A 194 -1.66 0.07 0.40
N ALA A 195 -0.83 -0.28 -0.59
CA ALA A 195 0.59 -0.49 -0.38
C ALA A 195 1.28 0.79 0.13
N ALA A 196 1.03 1.93 -0.49
CA ALA A 196 1.57 3.22 -0.04
C ALA A 196 1.02 3.64 1.33
N LEU A 197 -0.25 3.36 1.63
CA LEU A 197 -0.83 3.58 2.95
C LEU A 197 -0.13 2.75 4.02
N SER A 198 0.16 1.48 3.74
CA SER A 198 0.95 0.61 4.62
C SER A 198 2.36 1.15 4.84
N GLY A 199 3.04 1.60 3.78
CA GLY A 199 4.36 2.24 3.86
C GLY A 199 4.35 3.53 4.68
N CYS A 200 3.29 4.34 4.57
CA CYS A 200 3.08 5.52 5.41
C CYS A 200 3.03 5.16 6.90
N MET A 201 2.26 4.14 7.27
CA MET A 201 2.15 3.70 8.66
C MET A 201 3.46 3.08 9.16
N PHE A 202 4.14 2.29 8.31
CA PHE A 202 5.41 1.65 8.63
C PHE A 202 6.50 2.68 8.92
N ALA A 203 6.64 3.72 8.09
CA ALA A 203 7.61 4.79 8.31
C ALA A 203 7.36 5.53 9.63
N GLN A 204 6.11 5.75 10.00
CA GLN A 204 5.75 6.40 11.26
C GLN A 204 5.99 5.49 12.48
N GLN A 205 5.78 4.18 12.34
CA GLN A 205 6.05 3.21 13.40
C GLN A 205 7.56 3.02 13.61
N GLN A 206 8.33 2.90 12.53
CA GLN A 206 9.79 2.76 12.58
C GLN A 206 10.52 4.08 12.87
N ARG A 207 9.86 5.22 12.70
CA ARG A 207 10.39 6.59 12.84
C ARG A 207 11.54 6.92 11.90
N TYR A 208 11.62 6.25 10.75
CA TYR A 208 12.52 6.58 9.66
C TYR A 208 11.95 6.13 8.32
N PHE A 209 12.46 6.73 7.26
CA PHE A 209 12.28 6.28 5.88
C PHE A 209 13.60 5.73 5.37
N ASP A 210 13.55 4.63 4.64
CA ASP A 210 14.64 4.11 3.84
C ASP A 210 14.11 3.75 2.45
N VAL A 211 14.88 4.09 1.39
CA VAL A 211 14.43 3.88 0.01
C VAL A 211 14.29 2.41 -0.36
N THR A 212 14.97 1.52 0.36
CA THR A 212 14.99 0.07 0.10
C THR A 212 13.99 -0.72 0.95
N MET A 213 13.21 -0.06 1.81
CA MET A 213 12.30 -0.74 2.78
C MET A 213 11.19 -1.57 2.12
N GLY A 214 10.88 -1.33 0.84
CA GLY A 214 9.92 -2.11 0.06
C GLY A 214 10.53 -3.24 -0.76
N THR A 215 11.86 -3.29 -0.86
CA THR A 215 12.55 -4.23 -1.76
C THR A 215 12.39 -5.66 -1.27
N GLY A 216 11.79 -6.52 -2.11
CA GLY A 216 11.63 -7.94 -1.84
C GLY A 216 10.41 -8.32 -1.00
N THR A 217 9.56 -7.36 -0.60
CA THR A 217 8.35 -7.68 0.16
C THR A 217 7.34 -8.50 -0.66
N VAL A 218 7.27 -8.25 -1.96
CA VAL A 218 6.33 -8.90 -2.88
C VAL A 218 7.02 -9.98 -3.73
N SER A 219 8.27 -9.78 -4.15
CA SER A 219 8.97 -10.73 -5.02
C SER A 219 9.06 -12.13 -4.44
N TYR A 220 9.24 -12.28 -3.13
CA TYR A 220 9.27 -13.58 -2.48
C TYR A 220 7.91 -14.30 -2.41
N THR A 221 6.81 -13.57 -2.36
CA THR A 221 5.47 -14.15 -2.31
C THR A 221 5.04 -14.67 -3.67
N HIS A 222 5.40 -13.99 -4.76
CA HIS A 222 5.06 -14.39 -6.12
C HIS A 222 5.90 -15.58 -6.62
N LEU A 223 7.20 -15.61 -6.34
CA LEU A 223 8.08 -16.71 -6.75
C LEU A 223 7.70 -18.03 -6.09
N ARG A 224 7.33 -18.01 -4.82
CA ARG A 224 6.96 -19.21 -4.07
C ARG A 224 5.60 -19.83 -4.48
N ALA A 225 4.69 -19.04 -5.03
CA ALA A 225 3.39 -19.53 -5.47
C ALA A 225 3.47 -20.33 -6.78
N HIS A 226 4.52 -20.13 -7.59
CA HIS A 226 4.75 -20.86 -8.84
C HIS A 226 5.70 -22.06 -8.69
N GLU A 227 6.36 -22.23 -7.56
CA GLU A 227 7.35 -23.31 -7.33
C GLU A 227 6.78 -24.52 -6.58
N THR A 228 5.49 -24.62 -6.33
CA THR A 228 4.90 -25.87 -5.85
C THR A 228 4.68 -26.80 -7.05
N PRO A 229 5.58 -27.77 -7.31
CA PRO A 229 5.29 -28.81 -8.29
C PRO A 229 4.10 -29.62 -7.79
N GLU A 230 3.13 -29.79 -8.63
CA GLU A 230 2.07 -30.79 -8.42
C GLU A 230 2.66 -32.19 -8.31
#